data_b91529628fa5e87dd28b1b6feaa9df51
#
_entry.id   b91529628fa5e87dd28b1b6feaa9df51
#
_cell.length_a   1.000
_cell.length_b   1.000
_cell.length_c   1.000
_cell.angle_alpha   90.00
_cell.angle_beta   90.00
_cell.angle_gamma   90.00
#
_symmetry.space_group_name_H-M   'P 1'
#
loop_
_entity.id
_entity.type
_entity.pdbx_description
1 polymer ?
#
loop_
_entity_poly.entity_id
_entity_poly.type
_entity_poly.pdbx_seq_one_letter_code
_entity_poly.pdbx_strand_id
1 'polypeptide(L)'
;MLTINITKPLHGSNGQMTLDVALTIEAGSLVAITGTSGSGKSTLLRILAGLEEAEGTIRFGEAVWQEGGRSLRPQERRVGLVFQDFALFPNMTVEENLRYVRHDTELIERLLVMTRLTAFRGRYPDTLSGGQKQRVALARAMMHRPRLLLLDEPLSALDPKMRAFLREKILEVHREFGMTTLLVSHDTDEVAQMADRIVQIEQGQIVADGAAGPRDRRERISGELVEMREEDGQIRVVIDTPEGPIEVTARR
;
A
#
# COMPACT_ATOMS: atom_id res chain seq x y z
N MET A 1 10.11 -12.84 -4.73
CA MET A 1 10.68 -11.87 -5.68
C MET A 1 9.69 -11.66 -6.80
N LEU A 2 9.39 -10.42 -7.18
CA LEU A 2 8.57 -10.04 -8.33
C LEU A 2 9.50 -9.43 -9.38
N THR A 3 9.52 -9.98 -10.58
CA THR A 3 10.32 -9.49 -11.72
C THR A 3 9.37 -9.02 -12.80
N ILE A 4 9.56 -7.81 -13.27
CA ILE A 4 8.76 -7.11 -14.26
C ILE A 4 9.68 -6.67 -15.38
N ASN A 5 9.34 -6.98 -16.61
CA ASN A 5 9.99 -6.47 -17.81
C ASN A 5 8.91 -6.35 -18.88
N ILE A 6 8.28 -5.18 -18.95
CA ILE A 6 7.09 -4.95 -19.75
C ILE A 6 7.17 -3.66 -20.54
N THR A 7 6.50 -3.68 -21.68
CA THR A 7 6.29 -2.50 -22.52
C THR A 7 4.82 -2.41 -22.89
N LYS A 8 4.24 -1.20 -22.82
CA LYS A 8 2.84 -0.94 -23.21
C LYS A 8 2.70 0.47 -23.78
N PRO A 9 2.18 0.63 -25.02
CA PRO A 9 1.77 1.92 -25.52
C PRO A 9 0.60 2.49 -24.70
N LEU A 10 0.71 3.75 -24.30
CA LEU A 10 -0.33 4.47 -23.55
C LEU A 10 -0.74 5.73 -24.31
N HIS A 11 -2.03 6.08 -24.20
CA HIS A 11 -2.58 7.32 -24.75
C HIS A 11 -3.03 8.18 -23.57
N GLY A 12 -2.28 9.22 -23.26
CA GLY A 12 -2.57 10.16 -22.19
C GLY A 12 -3.01 11.52 -22.70
N SER A 13 -3.40 12.42 -21.80
CA SER A 13 -3.76 13.81 -22.11
C SER A 13 -2.64 14.60 -22.79
N ASN A 14 -1.39 14.17 -22.63
CA ASN A 14 -0.19 14.82 -23.18
C ASN A 14 0.35 14.12 -24.44
N GLY A 15 -0.44 13.25 -25.08
CA GLY A 15 -0.05 12.52 -26.30
C GLY A 15 0.22 11.03 -26.05
N GLN A 16 0.92 10.43 -27.02
CA GLN A 16 1.35 9.02 -26.91
C GLN A 16 2.61 8.92 -26.08
N MET A 17 2.62 7.98 -25.16
CA MET A 17 3.82 7.56 -24.41
C MET A 17 3.90 6.05 -24.34
N THR A 18 5.05 5.51 -24.04
CA THR A 18 5.24 4.08 -23.82
C THR A 18 5.59 3.84 -22.36
N LEU A 19 4.79 3.03 -21.66
CA LEU A 19 5.19 2.49 -20.38
C LEU A 19 6.24 1.41 -20.64
N ASP A 20 7.45 1.63 -20.17
CA ASP A 20 8.58 0.71 -20.31
C ASP A 20 9.22 0.54 -18.93
N VAL A 21 8.97 -0.62 -18.31
CA VAL A 21 9.34 -0.89 -16.92
C VAL A 21 10.10 -2.19 -16.81
N ALA A 22 11.38 -2.08 -16.44
CA ALA A 22 12.22 -3.19 -16.01
C ALA A 22 12.53 -3.05 -14.51
N LEU A 23 11.91 -3.89 -13.67
CA LEU A 23 11.96 -3.75 -12.21
C LEU A 23 11.97 -5.12 -11.54
N THR A 24 12.83 -5.27 -10.52
CA THR A 24 12.83 -6.44 -9.63
C THR A 24 12.55 -5.99 -8.21
N ILE A 25 11.58 -6.65 -7.54
CA ILE A 25 11.12 -6.34 -6.19
C ILE A 25 11.31 -7.57 -5.31
N GLU A 26 11.95 -7.38 -4.17
CA GLU A 26 12.17 -8.45 -3.20
C GLU A 26 10.85 -8.88 -2.55
N ALA A 27 10.77 -10.18 -2.20
CA ALA A 27 9.61 -10.69 -1.48
C ALA A 27 9.54 -10.06 -0.08
N GLY A 28 8.34 -9.67 0.33
CA GLY A 28 8.10 -9.07 1.64
C GLY A 28 8.53 -7.60 1.77
N SER A 29 8.98 -6.94 0.70
CA SER A 29 9.26 -5.51 0.73
C SER A 29 8.04 -4.65 0.43
N LEU A 30 8.03 -3.42 0.96
CA LEU A 30 7.08 -2.37 0.61
C LEU A 30 7.78 -1.35 -0.28
N VAL A 31 7.37 -1.31 -1.55
CA VAL A 31 7.95 -0.40 -2.56
C VAL A 31 6.95 0.68 -2.91
N ALA A 32 7.35 1.94 -2.79
CA ALA A 32 6.57 3.07 -3.25
C ALA A 32 6.87 3.37 -4.73
N ILE A 33 5.83 3.54 -5.50
CA ILE A 33 5.89 4.00 -6.88
C ILE A 33 5.43 5.47 -6.90
N THR A 34 6.33 6.38 -7.24
CA THR A 34 6.09 7.83 -7.28
C THR A 34 6.18 8.36 -8.71
N GLY A 35 5.85 9.63 -8.91
CA GLY A 35 5.95 10.31 -10.21
C GLY A 35 4.71 11.13 -10.54
N THR A 36 4.78 11.90 -11.63
CA THR A 36 3.72 12.82 -12.06
C THR A 36 2.41 12.09 -12.39
N SER A 37 1.28 12.81 -12.30
CA SER A 37 -0.01 12.27 -12.75
C SER A 37 0.08 11.90 -14.24
N GLY A 38 -0.52 10.77 -14.60
CA GLY A 38 -0.48 10.26 -15.97
C GLY A 38 0.83 9.56 -16.36
N SER A 39 1.82 9.37 -15.47
CA SER A 39 3.08 8.69 -15.81
C SER A 39 2.99 7.16 -15.98
N GLY A 40 1.79 6.55 -15.81
CA GLY A 40 1.57 5.11 -16.02
C GLY A 40 1.53 4.26 -14.73
N LYS A 41 1.61 4.86 -13.52
CA LYS A 41 1.63 4.13 -12.24
C LYS A 41 0.41 3.24 -12.02
N SER A 42 -0.79 3.78 -12.16
CA SER A 42 -2.04 3.00 -12.01
C SER A 42 -2.16 1.93 -13.09
N THR A 43 -1.70 2.22 -14.32
CA THR A 43 -1.63 1.22 -15.41
C THR A 43 -0.69 0.08 -15.05
N LEU A 44 0.49 0.38 -14.47
CA LEU A 44 1.40 -0.66 -13.97
C LEU A 44 0.71 -1.56 -12.94
N LEU A 45 -0.01 -0.97 -11.95
CA LEU A 45 -0.75 -1.78 -10.96
C LEU A 45 -1.82 -2.65 -11.63
N ARG A 46 -2.56 -2.13 -12.63
CA ARG A 46 -3.57 -2.90 -13.37
C ARG A 46 -2.96 -4.04 -14.17
N ILE A 47 -1.81 -3.83 -14.81
CA ILE A 47 -1.07 -4.88 -15.52
C ILE A 47 -0.63 -5.97 -14.54
N LEU A 48 -0.09 -5.62 -13.37
CA LEU A 48 0.31 -6.56 -12.33
C LEU A 48 -0.88 -7.35 -11.77
N ALA A 49 -2.04 -6.71 -11.65
CA ALA A 49 -3.28 -7.36 -11.27
C ALA A 49 -3.87 -8.29 -12.37
N GLY A 50 -3.37 -8.21 -13.61
CA GLY A 50 -3.90 -8.95 -14.76
C GLY A 50 -5.17 -8.36 -15.35
N LEU A 51 -5.44 -7.09 -15.07
CA LEU A 51 -6.61 -6.34 -15.56
C LEU A 51 -6.33 -5.61 -16.89
N GLU A 52 -5.06 -5.43 -17.21
CA GLU A 52 -4.60 -4.87 -18.47
C GLU A 52 -3.46 -5.72 -19.06
N GLU A 53 -3.40 -5.78 -20.37
CA GLU A 53 -2.35 -6.49 -21.11
C GLU A 53 -1.17 -5.56 -21.37
N ALA A 54 0.03 -6.13 -21.41
CA ALA A 54 1.27 -5.51 -21.83
C ALA A 54 2.11 -6.53 -22.61
N GLU A 55 3.10 -6.08 -23.34
CA GLU A 55 4.12 -6.96 -23.90
C GLU A 55 5.20 -7.23 -22.87
N GLY A 56 5.89 -8.39 -22.97
CA GLY A 56 7.02 -8.72 -22.11
C GLY A 56 6.71 -9.81 -21.08
N THR A 57 7.43 -9.76 -19.96
CA THR A 57 7.44 -10.86 -18.97
C THR A 57 7.15 -10.31 -17.56
N ILE A 58 6.30 -11.02 -16.82
CA ILE A 58 6.05 -10.80 -15.40
C ILE A 58 6.18 -12.15 -14.69
N ARG A 59 7.01 -12.19 -13.64
CA ARG A 59 7.22 -13.38 -12.80
C ARG A 59 7.08 -13.05 -11.33
N PHE A 60 6.39 -13.92 -10.57
CA PHE A 60 6.30 -13.80 -9.12
C PHE A 60 6.78 -15.10 -8.45
N GLY A 61 7.97 -15.07 -7.87
CA GLY A 61 8.68 -16.29 -7.46
C GLY A 61 8.98 -17.16 -8.68
N GLU A 62 8.55 -18.41 -8.62
CA GLU A 62 8.67 -19.36 -9.73
C GLU A 62 7.52 -19.28 -10.74
N ALA A 63 6.43 -18.61 -10.37
CA ALA A 63 5.25 -18.50 -11.23
C ALA A 63 5.46 -17.45 -12.33
N VAL A 64 5.24 -17.86 -13.58
CA VAL A 64 5.17 -16.96 -14.73
C VAL A 64 3.75 -16.43 -14.82
N TRP A 65 3.57 -15.12 -14.59
CA TRP A 65 2.28 -14.47 -14.69
C TRP A 65 1.97 -13.99 -16.10
N GLN A 66 3.02 -13.61 -16.84
CA GLN A 66 2.91 -13.19 -18.22
C GLN A 66 4.20 -13.50 -18.97
N GLU A 67 4.11 -14.08 -20.15
CA GLU A 67 5.21 -14.31 -21.09
C GLU A 67 4.69 -14.75 -22.46
N GLY A 68 5.25 -14.22 -23.55
CA GLY A 68 4.99 -14.69 -24.93
C GLY A 68 3.51 -14.61 -25.34
N GLY A 69 2.78 -13.55 -24.93
CA GLY A 69 1.36 -13.36 -25.23
C GLY A 69 0.42 -14.18 -24.35
N ARG A 70 0.93 -14.96 -23.41
CA ARG A 70 0.13 -15.67 -22.39
C ARG A 70 0.13 -14.87 -21.11
N SER A 71 -1.03 -14.70 -20.47
CA SER A 71 -1.20 -13.98 -19.23
C SER A 71 -2.13 -14.76 -18.29
N LEU A 72 -1.71 -14.93 -17.03
CA LEU A 72 -2.58 -15.49 -15.99
C LEU A 72 -3.75 -14.55 -15.73
N ARG A 73 -4.93 -15.10 -15.52
CA ARG A 73 -6.12 -14.35 -15.16
C ARG A 73 -5.94 -13.71 -13.78
N PRO A 74 -6.61 -12.57 -13.49
CA PRO A 74 -6.52 -11.89 -12.20
C PRO A 74 -6.72 -12.81 -10.99
N GLN A 75 -7.69 -13.74 -11.08
CA GLN A 75 -8.03 -14.69 -10.02
C GLN A 75 -6.89 -15.67 -9.69
N GLU A 76 -6.03 -15.97 -10.68
CA GLU A 76 -4.92 -16.91 -10.53
C GLU A 76 -3.68 -16.27 -9.93
N ARG A 77 -3.55 -14.92 -9.99
CA ARG A 77 -2.39 -14.18 -9.49
C ARG A 77 -2.37 -13.99 -7.98
N ARG A 78 -3.49 -14.18 -7.29
CA ARG A 78 -3.65 -13.94 -5.84
C ARG A 78 -3.15 -12.56 -5.40
N VAL A 79 -3.55 -11.54 -6.12
CA VAL A 79 -3.23 -10.14 -5.87
C VAL A 79 -4.37 -9.48 -5.11
N GLY A 80 -4.06 -8.73 -4.06
CA GLY A 80 -4.99 -7.78 -3.46
C GLY A 80 -4.81 -6.43 -4.13
N LEU A 81 -5.88 -5.84 -4.66
CA LEU A 81 -5.83 -4.52 -5.29
C LEU A 81 -6.83 -3.58 -4.61
N VAL A 82 -6.35 -2.44 -4.18
CA VAL A 82 -7.15 -1.31 -3.70
C VAL A 82 -7.08 -0.21 -4.76
N PHE A 83 -8.22 0.07 -5.37
CA PHE A 83 -8.37 1.14 -6.37
C PHE A 83 -8.56 2.49 -5.70
N GLN A 84 -8.22 3.56 -6.39
CA GLN A 84 -8.45 4.93 -5.95
C GLN A 84 -9.94 5.25 -5.70
N ASP A 85 -10.85 4.69 -6.48
CA ASP A 85 -12.31 4.82 -6.37
C ASP A 85 -12.95 3.77 -5.46
N PHE A 86 -12.13 2.97 -4.74
CA PHE A 86 -12.50 1.87 -3.85
C PHE A 86 -13.17 0.67 -4.53
N ALA A 87 -13.84 0.85 -5.67
CA ALA A 87 -14.55 -0.16 -6.46
C ALA A 87 -15.42 -1.12 -5.61
N LEU A 88 -16.14 -0.61 -4.60
CA LEU A 88 -17.02 -1.41 -3.76
C LEU A 88 -18.31 -1.76 -4.52
N PHE A 89 -18.87 -2.93 -4.21
CA PHE A 89 -20.18 -3.33 -4.74
C PHE A 89 -21.28 -2.57 -4.00
N PRO A 90 -21.98 -1.62 -4.66
CA PRO A 90 -22.91 -0.71 -3.99
C PRO A 90 -24.18 -1.42 -3.47
N ASN A 91 -24.53 -2.55 -4.06
CA ASN A 91 -25.66 -3.40 -3.70
C ASN A 91 -25.35 -4.47 -2.65
N MET A 92 -24.16 -4.44 -2.05
CA MET A 92 -23.70 -5.35 -1.02
C MET A 92 -23.33 -4.58 0.23
N THR A 93 -23.66 -5.11 1.39
CA THR A 93 -23.19 -4.58 2.68
C THR A 93 -21.67 -4.71 2.82
N VAL A 94 -21.10 -4.12 3.86
CA VAL A 94 -19.67 -4.26 4.17
C VAL A 94 -19.29 -5.73 4.28
N GLU A 95 -20.03 -6.52 5.06
CA GLU A 95 -19.75 -7.95 5.21
C GLU A 95 -19.90 -8.72 3.90
N GLU A 96 -20.93 -8.43 3.11
CA GLU A 96 -21.15 -9.08 1.82
C GLU A 96 -20.05 -8.74 0.80
N ASN A 97 -19.51 -7.51 0.81
CA ASN A 97 -18.35 -7.14 0.00
C ASN A 97 -17.11 -8.01 0.32
N LEU A 98 -16.90 -8.35 1.60
CA LEU A 98 -15.82 -9.23 2.00
C LEU A 98 -16.13 -10.69 1.63
N ARG A 99 -17.33 -11.14 1.95
CA ARG A 99 -17.80 -12.50 1.72
C ARG A 99 -17.83 -12.88 0.24
N TYR A 100 -18.10 -11.91 -0.64
CA TYR A 100 -18.06 -12.10 -2.10
C TYR A 100 -16.71 -12.64 -2.60
N VAL A 101 -15.63 -12.20 -1.98
CA VAL A 101 -14.27 -12.65 -2.33
C VAL A 101 -14.02 -14.06 -1.81
N ARG A 102 -14.40 -14.34 -0.56
CA ARG A 102 -14.21 -15.63 0.09
C ARG A 102 -15.16 -15.82 1.26
N HIS A 103 -15.77 -16.99 1.33
CA HIS A 103 -16.60 -17.42 2.45
C HIS A 103 -15.72 -17.96 3.60
N ASP A 104 -15.10 -17.05 4.36
CA ASP A 104 -14.23 -17.35 5.49
C ASP A 104 -14.66 -16.44 6.65
N THR A 105 -15.58 -16.92 7.49
CA THR A 105 -16.20 -16.11 8.55
C THR A 105 -15.18 -15.65 9.59
N GLU A 106 -14.21 -16.47 9.94
CA GLU A 106 -13.16 -16.12 10.90
C GLU A 106 -12.28 -14.97 10.36
N LEU A 107 -11.87 -15.06 9.11
CA LEU A 107 -11.10 -13.99 8.45
C LEU A 107 -11.92 -12.70 8.31
N ILE A 108 -13.22 -12.80 8.00
CA ILE A 108 -14.12 -11.64 7.94
C ILE A 108 -14.16 -10.94 9.29
N GLU A 109 -14.43 -11.66 10.39
CA GLU A 109 -14.46 -11.08 11.73
C GLU A 109 -13.13 -10.41 12.08
N ARG A 110 -12.01 -11.09 11.84
CA ARG A 110 -10.67 -10.55 12.08
C ARG A 110 -10.42 -9.25 11.31
N LEU A 111 -10.75 -9.21 10.02
CA LEU A 111 -10.57 -8.03 9.18
C LEU A 111 -11.50 -6.89 9.59
N LEU A 112 -12.76 -7.17 9.96
CA LEU A 112 -13.70 -6.17 10.47
C LEU A 112 -13.19 -5.53 11.78
N VAL A 113 -12.63 -6.31 12.69
CA VAL A 113 -12.03 -5.80 13.94
C VAL A 113 -10.79 -4.96 13.63
N MET A 114 -9.85 -5.50 12.85
CA MET A 114 -8.59 -4.84 12.48
C MET A 114 -8.83 -3.49 11.81
N THR A 115 -9.82 -3.41 10.93
CA THR A 115 -10.16 -2.17 10.20
C THR A 115 -11.19 -1.28 10.92
N ARG A 116 -11.62 -1.65 12.14
CA ARG A 116 -12.66 -0.97 12.92
C ARG A 116 -13.96 -0.80 12.14
N LEU A 117 -14.39 -1.85 11.47
CA LEU A 117 -15.63 -1.87 10.67
C LEU A 117 -16.74 -2.71 11.28
N THR A 118 -16.55 -3.34 12.44
CA THR A 118 -17.54 -4.23 13.09
C THR A 118 -18.90 -3.58 13.23
N ALA A 119 -18.97 -2.31 13.67
CA ALA A 119 -20.21 -1.55 13.82
C ALA A 119 -20.89 -1.19 12.49
N PHE A 120 -20.19 -1.36 11.38
CA PHE A 120 -20.65 -0.99 10.03
C PHE A 120 -20.93 -2.22 9.15
N ARG A 121 -20.79 -3.43 9.67
CA ARG A 121 -20.86 -4.70 8.90
C ARG A 121 -22.10 -4.84 8.04
N GLY A 122 -23.26 -4.39 8.53
CA GLY A 122 -24.54 -4.43 7.81
C GLY A 122 -24.86 -3.18 6.99
N ARG A 123 -23.93 -2.20 6.89
CA ARG A 123 -24.16 -0.98 6.13
C ARG A 123 -23.75 -1.15 4.67
N TYR A 124 -24.47 -0.43 3.80
CA TYR A 124 -24.14 -0.34 2.37
C TYR A 124 -23.11 0.77 2.12
N PRO A 125 -22.27 0.65 1.06
CA PRO A 125 -21.23 1.61 0.74
C PRO A 125 -21.71 3.06 0.67
N ASP A 126 -22.92 3.32 0.17
CA ASP A 126 -23.45 4.69 0.03
C ASP A 126 -23.66 5.40 1.37
N THR A 127 -23.79 4.64 2.46
CA THR A 127 -23.97 5.18 3.81
C THR A 127 -22.66 5.37 4.57
N LEU A 128 -21.52 5.08 3.93
CA LEU A 128 -20.20 5.13 4.52
C LEU A 128 -19.46 6.41 4.13
N SER A 129 -18.64 6.95 5.05
CA SER A 129 -17.68 8.00 4.72
C SER A 129 -16.57 7.47 3.80
N GLY A 130 -15.84 8.36 3.12
CA GLY A 130 -14.71 7.99 2.26
C GLY A 130 -13.69 7.11 2.97
N GLY A 131 -13.27 7.46 4.20
CA GLY A 131 -12.35 6.65 4.98
C GLY A 131 -12.93 5.30 5.44
N GLN A 132 -14.25 5.17 5.60
CA GLN A 132 -14.90 3.88 5.85
C GLN A 132 -14.89 3.02 4.59
N LYS A 133 -15.25 3.58 3.42
CA LYS A 133 -15.18 2.90 2.13
C LYS A 133 -13.77 2.37 1.85
N GLN A 134 -12.77 3.16 2.12
CA GLN A 134 -11.36 2.79 1.93
C GLN A 134 -10.94 1.61 2.82
N ARG A 135 -11.36 1.61 4.10
CA ARG A 135 -11.13 0.49 5.00
C ARG A 135 -11.82 -0.78 4.54
N VAL A 136 -13.03 -0.68 3.99
CA VAL A 136 -13.73 -1.82 3.37
C VAL A 136 -12.96 -2.35 2.17
N ALA A 137 -12.46 -1.47 1.29
CA ALA A 137 -11.67 -1.87 0.13
C ALA A 137 -10.37 -2.59 0.54
N LEU A 138 -9.67 -2.07 1.57
CA LEU A 138 -8.49 -2.73 2.12
C LEU A 138 -8.85 -4.12 2.71
N ALA A 139 -9.87 -4.20 3.57
CA ALA A 139 -10.32 -5.47 4.15
C ALA A 139 -10.70 -6.48 3.05
N ARG A 140 -11.42 -6.03 2.00
CA ARG A 140 -11.79 -6.87 0.87
C ARG A 140 -10.58 -7.38 0.10
N ALA A 141 -9.57 -6.53 -0.15
CA ALA A 141 -8.34 -6.93 -0.81
C ALA A 141 -7.58 -8.03 -0.03
N MET A 142 -7.72 -8.05 1.30
CA MET A 142 -7.08 -9.02 2.19
C MET A 142 -7.79 -10.37 2.26
N MET A 143 -9.05 -10.47 1.82
CA MET A 143 -9.83 -11.72 1.89
C MET A 143 -9.19 -12.88 1.11
N HIS A 144 -8.44 -12.60 0.07
CA HIS A 144 -7.69 -13.61 -0.70
C HIS A 144 -6.37 -14.05 -0.03
N ARG A 145 -5.99 -13.45 1.12
CA ARG A 145 -4.65 -13.63 1.70
C ARG A 145 -3.58 -13.44 0.62
N PRO A 146 -3.51 -12.26 0.00
CA PRO A 146 -2.66 -12.03 -1.16
C PRO A 146 -1.19 -12.16 -0.81
N ARG A 147 -0.37 -12.58 -1.77
CA ARG A 147 1.10 -12.53 -1.68
C ARG A 147 1.65 -11.18 -2.19
N LEU A 148 0.86 -10.47 -2.99
CA LEU A 148 1.15 -9.14 -3.51
C LEU A 148 -0.05 -8.23 -3.24
N LEU A 149 0.19 -7.12 -2.55
CA LEU A 149 -0.79 -6.07 -2.30
C LEU A 149 -0.45 -4.85 -3.15
N LEU A 150 -1.40 -4.40 -3.95
CA LEU A 150 -1.30 -3.23 -4.81
C LEU A 150 -2.24 -2.15 -4.28
N LEU A 151 -1.69 -0.98 -3.99
CA LEU A 151 -2.40 0.15 -3.39
C LEU A 151 -2.28 1.36 -4.30
N ASP A 152 -3.39 1.82 -4.88
CA ASP A 152 -3.44 2.99 -5.76
C ASP A 152 -3.97 4.18 -4.97
N GLU A 153 -3.08 5.06 -4.52
CA GLU A 153 -3.35 6.24 -3.70
C GLU A 153 -4.26 5.98 -2.48
N PRO A 154 -3.93 4.99 -1.64
CA PRO A 154 -4.86 4.49 -0.63
C PRO A 154 -5.16 5.48 0.50
N LEU A 155 -4.46 6.60 0.63
CA LEU A 155 -4.63 7.57 1.73
C LEU A 155 -4.97 8.99 1.25
N SER A 156 -5.09 9.22 -0.06
CA SER A 156 -5.20 10.56 -0.66
C SER A 156 -6.43 11.36 -0.21
N ALA A 157 -7.56 10.71 0.02
CA ALA A 157 -8.85 11.36 0.33
C ALA A 157 -9.18 11.40 1.84
N LEU A 158 -8.18 11.24 2.71
CA LEU A 158 -8.39 11.10 4.15
C LEU A 158 -7.92 12.32 4.94
N ASP A 159 -8.62 12.61 6.05
CA ASP A 159 -8.13 13.53 7.06
C ASP A 159 -6.86 12.99 7.75
N PRO A 160 -6.03 13.87 8.37
CA PRO A 160 -4.73 13.47 8.92
C PRO A 160 -4.80 12.36 9.97
N LYS A 161 -5.84 12.31 10.82
CA LYS A 161 -6.00 11.27 11.85
C LYS A 161 -6.33 9.92 11.23
N MET A 162 -7.23 9.91 10.25
CA MET A 162 -7.62 8.69 9.55
C MET A 162 -6.48 8.19 8.67
N ARG A 163 -5.72 9.08 8.03
CA ARG A 163 -4.52 8.75 7.25
C ARG A 163 -3.47 8.04 8.12
N ALA A 164 -3.14 8.61 9.29
CA ALA A 164 -2.20 7.99 10.23
C ALA A 164 -2.68 6.60 10.69
N PHE A 165 -3.97 6.49 11.06
CA PHE A 165 -4.55 5.21 11.45
C PHE A 165 -4.47 4.17 10.33
N LEU A 166 -4.87 4.52 9.11
CA LEU A 166 -4.91 3.54 8.01
C LEU A 166 -3.50 3.15 7.56
N ARG A 167 -2.54 4.08 7.60
CA ARG A 167 -1.13 3.79 7.38
C ARG A 167 -0.61 2.73 8.34
N GLU A 168 -0.86 2.87 9.65
CA GLU A 168 -0.51 1.85 10.63
C GLU A 168 -1.13 0.49 10.29
N LYS A 169 -2.41 0.48 9.90
CA LYS A 169 -3.10 -0.77 9.55
C LYS A 169 -2.56 -1.43 8.29
N ILE A 170 -2.18 -0.66 7.29
CA ILE A 170 -1.51 -1.20 6.10
C ILE A 170 -0.16 -1.83 6.48
N LEU A 171 0.64 -1.15 7.31
CA LEU A 171 1.92 -1.68 7.79
C LEU A 171 1.77 -2.92 8.68
N GLU A 172 0.75 -2.94 9.56
CA GLU A 172 0.41 -4.10 10.39
C GLU A 172 0.07 -5.31 9.51
N VAL A 173 -0.83 -5.12 8.56
CA VAL A 173 -1.26 -6.15 7.60
C VAL A 173 -0.09 -6.63 6.74
N HIS A 174 0.72 -5.70 6.22
CA HIS A 174 1.91 -6.03 5.42
C HIS A 174 2.88 -6.96 6.18
N ARG A 175 3.17 -6.64 7.46
CA ARG A 175 4.07 -7.44 8.30
C ARG A 175 3.45 -8.78 8.70
N GLU A 176 2.20 -8.76 9.13
CA GLU A 176 1.51 -9.94 9.63
C GLU A 176 1.38 -11.04 8.56
N PHE A 177 1.09 -10.63 7.33
CA PHE A 177 0.93 -11.58 6.21
C PHE A 177 2.22 -11.79 5.41
N GLY A 178 3.32 -11.09 5.72
CA GLY A 178 4.60 -11.22 5.04
C GLY A 178 4.51 -10.98 3.53
N MET A 179 3.59 -10.09 3.11
CA MET A 179 3.32 -9.88 1.69
C MET A 179 4.24 -8.82 1.08
N THR A 180 4.45 -8.92 -0.23
CA THR A 180 5.05 -7.82 -1.00
C THR A 180 3.99 -6.75 -1.23
N THR A 181 4.33 -5.47 -1.07
CA THR A 181 3.38 -4.37 -1.25
C THR A 181 3.94 -3.34 -2.23
N LEU A 182 3.15 -2.97 -3.22
CA LEU A 182 3.41 -1.80 -4.07
C LEU A 182 2.39 -0.71 -3.72
N LEU A 183 2.92 0.46 -3.37
CA LEU A 183 2.15 1.62 -2.98
C LEU A 183 2.36 2.73 -4.00
N VAL A 184 1.33 3.13 -4.73
CA VAL A 184 1.34 4.36 -5.49
C VAL A 184 0.93 5.50 -4.56
N SER A 185 1.79 6.49 -4.41
CA SER A 185 1.51 7.71 -3.65
C SER A 185 2.29 8.89 -4.22
N HIS A 186 1.70 10.07 -4.08
CA HIS A 186 2.34 11.36 -4.36
C HIS A 186 2.70 12.13 -3.07
N ASP A 187 2.33 11.60 -1.91
CA ASP A 187 2.61 12.17 -0.59
C ASP A 187 3.99 11.68 -0.11
N THR A 188 4.95 12.60 -0.02
CA THR A 188 6.33 12.31 0.36
C THR A 188 6.46 11.79 1.81
N ASP A 189 5.60 12.29 2.72
CA ASP A 189 5.59 11.87 4.11
C ASP A 189 5.06 10.44 4.26
N GLU A 190 4.04 10.09 3.47
CA GLU A 190 3.51 8.72 3.39
C GLU A 190 4.59 7.76 2.90
N VAL A 191 5.24 8.10 1.80
CA VAL A 191 6.30 7.30 1.19
C VAL A 191 7.46 7.10 2.16
N ALA A 192 7.95 8.16 2.79
CA ALA A 192 9.07 8.10 3.73
C ALA A 192 8.77 7.23 4.97
N GLN A 193 7.51 7.21 5.42
CA GLN A 193 7.11 6.45 6.61
C GLN A 193 6.76 4.98 6.32
N MET A 194 6.41 4.65 5.09
CA MET A 194 5.95 3.30 4.73
C MET A 194 6.96 2.50 3.93
N ALA A 195 7.61 3.11 2.94
CA ALA A 195 8.37 2.38 1.95
C ALA A 195 9.76 1.93 2.44
N ASP A 196 10.20 0.78 1.95
CA ASP A 196 11.61 0.33 2.04
C ASP A 196 12.42 0.86 0.87
N ARG A 197 11.76 1.05 -0.29
CA ARG A 197 12.35 1.45 -1.56
C ARG A 197 11.39 2.35 -2.32
N ILE A 198 11.93 3.32 -3.04
CA ILE A 198 11.18 4.26 -3.86
C ILE A 198 11.61 4.08 -5.32
N VAL A 199 10.62 3.90 -6.19
CA VAL A 199 10.79 3.86 -7.63
C VAL A 199 10.02 5.02 -8.23
N GLN A 200 10.69 5.91 -8.94
CA GLN A 200 10.06 7.05 -9.58
C GLN A 200 9.84 6.76 -11.07
N ILE A 201 8.59 6.94 -11.52
CA ILE A 201 8.21 6.75 -12.92
C ILE A 201 7.79 8.10 -13.51
N GLU A 202 8.43 8.50 -14.59
CA GLU A 202 8.08 9.68 -15.38
C GLU A 202 7.96 9.32 -16.85
N GLN A 203 6.93 9.82 -17.50
CA GLN A 203 6.66 9.54 -18.92
C GLN A 203 6.78 8.05 -19.30
N GLY A 204 6.33 7.18 -18.40
CA GLY A 204 6.34 5.73 -18.61
C GLY A 204 7.66 5.02 -18.34
N GLN A 205 8.70 5.72 -17.92
CA GLN A 205 10.03 5.14 -17.65
C GLN A 205 10.46 5.32 -16.20
N ILE A 206 11.25 4.38 -15.70
CA ILE A 206 11.88 4.50 -14.38
C ILE A 206 13.03 5.51 -14.50
N VAL A 207 12.92 6.63 -13.77
CA VAL A 207 13.93 7.69 -13.74
C VAL A 207 14.77 7.67 -12.48
N ALA A 208 14.27 7.10 -11.40
CA ALA A 208 15.00 6.90 -10.15
C ALA A 208 14.54 5.62 -9.46
N ASP A 209 15.47 4.95 -8.80
CA ASP A 209 15.24 3.72 -8.06
C ASP A 209 16.27 3.62 -6.93
N GLY A 210 15.81 3.61 -5.69
CA GLY A 210 16.69 3.61 -4.52
C GLY A 210 15.99 3.24 -3.22
N ALA A 211 16.79 2.97 -2.20
CA ALA A 211 16.27 2.80 -0.84
C ALA A 211 15.51 4.07 -0.42
N ALA A 212 14.36 3.90 0.20
CA ALA A 212 13.77 4.97 0.97
C ALA A 212 14.79 5.34 2.06
N GLY A 213 15.01 6.65 2.26
CA GLY A 213 15.90 7.11 3.33
C GLY A 213 15.55 6.47 4.67
N PRO A 214 16.41 6.61 5.70
CA PRO A 214 16.12 6.02 6.99
C PRO A 214 14.69 6.40 7.37
N ARG A 215 13.85 5.39 7.58
CA ARG A 215 12.48 5.61 8.06
C ARG A 215 12.63 6.45 9.31
N ASP A 216 12.05 7.65 9.31
CA ASP A 216 11.87 8.41 10.53
C ASP A 216 10.90 7.58 11.39
N ARG A 217 11.47 6.59 12.06
CA ARG A 217 10.79 5.83 13.10
C ARG A 217 10.63 6.77 14.27
N ARG A 218 9.68 7.70 14.14
CA ARG A 218 9.13 8.37 15.30
C ARG A 218 8.37 7.29 16.08
N GLU A 219 9.11 6.52 16.84
CA GLU A 219 8.50 5.77 17.93
C GLU A 219 7.80 6.84 18.78
N ARG A 220 6.48 6.83 18.76
CA ARG A 220 5.71 7.67 19.66
C ARG A 220 5.87 7.06 21.04
N ILE A 221 6.85 7.57 21.76
CA ILE A 221 7.01 7.28 23.17
C ILE A 221 5.94 8.12 23.87
N SER A 222 4.91 7.46 24.37
CA SER A 222 3.88 8.09 25.18
C SER A 222 4.33 8.04 26.63
N GLY A 223 4.64 9.19 27.22
CA GLY A 223 5.10 9.29 28.58
C GLY A 223 5.11 10.75 29.03
N GLU A 224 5.44 10.97 30.28
CA GLU A 224 5.61 12.29 30.85
C GLU A 224 7.06 12.77 30.68
N LEU A 225 7.26 13.98 30.17
CA LEU A 225 8.58 14.56 30.01
C LEU A 225 9.18 14.83 31.40
N VAL A 226 10.24 14.12 31.78
CA VAL A 226 10.88 14.28 33.08
C VAL A 226 12.05 15.26 33.01
N GLU A 227 12.86 15.16 31.97
CA GLU A 227 14.06 15.99 31.84
C GLU A 227 14.41 16.23 30.36
N MET A 228 14.91 17.44 30.08
CA MET A 228 15.49 17.79 28.77
C MET A 228 16.78 18.54 28.98
N ARG A 229 17.89 18.07 28.41
CA ARG A 229 19.21 18.70 28.43
C ARG A 229 19.73 18.90 27.02
N GLU A 230 20.39 20.00 26.78
CA GLU A 230 21.12 20.27 25.54
C GLU A 230 22.63 20.27 25.86
N GLU A 231 23.35 19.29 25.31
CA GLU A 231 24.82 19.14 25.47
C GLU A 231 25.43 18.85 24.11
N ASP A 232 26.45 19.57 23.70
CA ASP A 232 27.23 19.36 22.47
C ASP A 232 26.41 19.30 21.17
N GLY A 233 25.37 20.14 21.08
CA GLY A 233 24.48 20.19 19.91
C GLY A 233 23.55 18.97 19.78
N GLN A 234 23.40 18.21 20.85
CA GLN A 234 22.44 17.12 20.99
C GLN A 234 21.40 17.48 22.05
N ILE A 235 20.16 17.14 21.79
CA ILE A 235 19.06 17.26 22.76
C ILE A 235 18.84 15.88 23.36
N ARG A 236 19.04 15.76 24.66
CA ARG A 236 18.77 14.57 25.44
C ARG A 236 17.47 14.74 26.21
N VAL A 237 16.53 13.82 26.03
CA VAL A 237 15.19 13.88 26.61
C VAL A 237 14.93 12.59 27.38
N VAL A 238 14.51 12.71 28.65
CA VAL A 238 14.08 11.57 29.47
C VAL A 238 12.55 11.63 29.57
N ILE A 239 11.90 10.53 29.16
CA ILE A 239 10.46 10.38 29.17
C ILE A 239 10.12 9.22 30.10
N ASP A 240 9.29 9.48 31.13
CA ASP A 240 8.77 8.42 31.98
C ASP A 240 7.57 7.75 31.31
N THR A 241 7.67 6.43 31.11
CA THR A 241 6.63 5.64 30.44
C THR A 241 6.09 4.58 31.40
N PRO A 242 4.92 3.99 31.12
CA PRO A 242 4.38 2.89 31.94
C PRO A 242 5.32 1.68 32.07
N GLU A 243 6.34 1.56 31.20
CA GLU A 243 7.33 0.49 31.18
C GLU A 243 8.68 0.91 31.80
N GLY A 244 8.77 2.18 32.28
CA GLY A 244 9.95 2.79 32.88
C GLY A 244 10.51 3.96 32.09
N PRO A 245 11.51 4.68 32.63
CA PRO A 245 12.09 5.85 31.98
C PRO A 245 12.89 5.47 30.73
N ILE A 246 12.65 6.18 29.64
CA ILE A 246 13.37 6.03 28.37
C ILE A 246 14.15 7.31 28.08
N GLU A 247 15.43 7.17 27.75
CA GLU A 247 16.30 8.26 27.32
C GLU A 247 16.39 8.31 25.79
N VAL A 248 16.06 9.45 25.18
CA VAL A 248 16.10 9.67 23.75
C VAL A 248 17.09 10.80 23.45
N THR A 249 18.01 10.57 22.49
CA THR A 249 18.94 11.59 22.04
C THR A 249 18.65 11.96 20.58
N ALA A 250 18.41 13.24 20.31
CA ALA A 250 18.24 13.78 18.98
C ALA A 250 19.41 14.71 18.59
N ARG A 251 19.85 14.61 17.35
CA ARG A 251 20.77 15.61 16.75
C ARG A 251 19.95 16.67 16.02
N ARG A 252 20.37 17.91 16.13
CA ARG A 252 19.76 19.03 15.42
C ARG A 252 20.14 19.03 13.95
#